data_9ed7ef941b7cd2c00da667bafd2e1116
#
_entry.id   9ed7ef941b7cd2c00da667bafd2e1116
#
_cell.length_a   1.000
_cell.length_b   1.000
_cell.length_c   1.000
_cell.angle_alpha   90.00
_cell.angle_beta   90.00
_cell.angle_gamma   90.00
#
_symmetry.space_group_name_H-M   'P 1'
#
loop_
_entity.id
_entity.type
_entity.pdbx_description
1 polymer ?
#
loop_
_entity_poly.entity_id
_entity_poly.type
_entity_poly.pdbx_seq_one_letter_code
_entity_poly.pdbx_strand_id
1 'polypeptide(L)'
;MKKLYSMLMLLTTLFVMGACSDDTENPYVMESQVQVVKANVLFGAKGGEGSVEVTAPGVISATLNSSWAVATVEGKTVKVVAQPNESGYGRSARLTIKSGKDSTQLTVQQTGLVFSLQAEPSYIVNDQAGEKQFALEHTNGINITTTAEWLTASYDDDKFVVKYTQNTTGRVRTAKINYSSGNVSNSIVVTQGALADIIDKSYLLVGTYNANGQQRGIEFPANFVQESGKLFLHISSTSAGFDWKIPVTFDEANLKLSLKSIDNVGTFTGDIKGDGTSMTANVFLLMYSTKVGGKSIVSNDSGILSGSFFTTKTGEMNCNLDGNVVNGNRLNSLIFAAATGATFSTETFVGSLLSMDEPFLREVVTAATRAKTRF
;
A
#
# COMPACT_ATOMS: atom_id res chain seq x y z
N MET A 1 -8.51 -11.01 23.79
CA MET A 1 -7.07 -11.01 23.55
C MET A 1 -6.36 -10.14 24.59
N LYS A 2 -6.34 -10.59 25.85
CA LYS A 2 -5.77 -9.86 27.01
C LYS A 2 -4.72 -10.70 27.77
N LYS A 3 -4.03 -11.63 27.10
CA LYS A 3 -3.07 -12.56 27.77
C LYS A 3 -1.66 -12.57 27.16
N LEU A 4 -1.33 -11.65 26.25
CA LEU A 4 0.02 -11.62 25.64
C LEU A 4 0.92 -10.50 26.22
N TYR A 5 0.39 -9.54 26.95
CA TYR A 5 1.15 -8.42 27.54
C TYR A 5 1.74 -8.72 28.92
N SER A 6 1.45 -9.89 29.50
CA SER A 6 1.91 -10.24 30.85
C SER A 6 3.23 -11.02 30.85
N MET A 7 3.82 -11.34 29.69
CA MET A 7 5.02 -12.17 29.62
C MET A 7 6.32 -11.41 29.31
N LEU A 8 6.22 -10.10 28.98
CA LEU A 8 7.39 -9.27 28.68
C LEU A 8 7.91 -8.46 29.87
N MET A 9 7.20 -8.49 30.99
CA MET A 9 7.56 -7.71 32.21
C MET A 9 8.22 -8.53 33.32
N LEU A 10 8.55 -9.79 33.06
CA LEU A 10 9.08 -10.69 34.12
C LEU A 10 10.50 -11.20 33.82
N LEU A 11 11.30 -10.51 33.00
CA LEU A 11 12.68 -10.90 32.74
C LEU A 11 13.71 -9.88 33.23
N THR A 12 13.35 -9.02 34.17
CA THR A 12 14.29 -8.06 34.79
C THR A 12 14.61 -8.32 36.25
N THR A 13 14.37 -9.55 36.73
CA THR A 13 14.80 -9.86 38.12
C THR A 13 15.56 -11.18 38.15
N LEU A 14 16.70 -11.09 38.80
CA LEU A 14 17.56 -12.16 39.33
C LEU A 14 18.48 -12.88 38.35
N PHE A 15 19.58 -12.24 37.97
CA PHE A 15 20.85 -12.93 38.07
C PHE A 15 21.49 -12.62 39.45
N VAL A 16 20.92 -13.18 40.49
CA VAL A 16 21.70 -13.46 41.69
C VAL A 16 22.49 -14.73 41.33
N MET A 17 23.72 -14.57 40.92
CA MET A 17 24.68 -15.62 40.91
C MET A 17 24.86 -16.07 42.38
N GLY A 18 24.22 -17.16 42.74
CA GLY A 18 24.65 -17.94 43.86
C GLY A 18 26.06 -18.45 43.54
N ALA A 19 27.06 -17.73 43.99
CA ALA A 19 28.42 -18.26 44.05
C ALA A 19 28.35 -19.41 45.03
N CYS A 20 28.48 -20.67 44.54
CA CYS A 20 29.02 -21.73 45.33
C CYS A 20 30.41 -21.29 45.75
N SER A 21 30.58 -20.98 47.02
CA SER A 21 31.89 -20.81 47.63
C SER A 21 32.53 -22.20 47.72
N ASP A 22 33.34 -22.54 46.72
CA ASP A 22 34.47 -23.43 47.00
C ASP A 22 35.63 -22.50 47.37
N ASP A 23 35.84 -22.39 48.66
CA ASP A 23 36.95 -21.64 49.29
C ASP A 23 38.28 -22.35 48.95
N THR A 24 38.74 -22.15 47.74
CA THR A 24 40.16 -22.18 47.44
C THR A 24 40.53 -20.78 46.96
N GLU A 25 40.88 -19.89 47.91
CA GLU A 25 41.55 -18.64 47.60
C GLU A 25 42.72 -18.92 46.67
N ASN A 26 42.56 -18.58 45.41
CA ASN A 26 43.68 -18.58 44.49
C ASN A 26 44.52 -17.36 44.81
N PRO A 27 45.69 -17.48 45.45
CA PRO A 27 46.47 -16.36 45.93
C PRO A 27 47.08 -15.48 44.80
N TYR A 28 46.77 -15.84 43.55
CA TYR A 28 47.22 -15.11 42.36
C TYR A 28 46.10 -14.31 41.64
N VAL A 29 44.86 -14.36 42.14
CA VAL A 29 43.80 -13.48 41.60
C VAL A 29 43.72 -12.24 42.50
N MET A 30 44.43 -11.19 42.14
CA MET A 30 44.25 -9.90 42.77
C MET A 30 42.90 -9.33 42.25
N GLU A 31 41.99 -8.98 43.15
CA GLU A 31 40.79 -8.26 42.82
C GLU A 31 41.12 -6.92 42.10
N SER A 32 40.39 -6.63 41.04
CA SER A 32 40.56 -5.36 40.31
C SER A 32 40.34 -4.19 41.27
N GLN A 33 41.31 -3.28 41.36
CA GLN A 33 41.16 -2.03 42.11
C GLN A 33 40.33 -0.96 41.37
N VAL A 34 39.94 -1.27 40.09
CA VAL A 34 39.02 -0.47 39.32
C VAL A 34 37.64 -1.06 39.46
N GLN A 35 36.81 -0.52 40.33
CA GLN A 35 35.46 -1.01 40.60
C GLN A 35 34.42 -0.05 40.08
N VAL A 36 33.38 -0.57 39.42
CA VAL A 36 32.21 0.19 38.94
C VAL A 36 31.30 0.46 40.13
N VAL A 37 31.07 1.73 40.45
CA VAL A 37 30.15 2.17 41.51
C VAL A 37 28.74 2.32 40.97
N LYS A 38 28.62 2.92 39.78
CA LYS A 38 27.34 3.12 39.09
C LYS A 38 27.54 3.12 37.59
N ALA A 39 26.64 2.53 36.87
CA ALA A 39 26.62 2.54 35.41
C ALA A 39 25.23 2.82 34.87
N ASN A 40 25.14 3.76 33.91
CA ASN A 40 23.98 4.05 33.11
C ASN A 40 24.44 4.08 31.65
N VAL A 41 24.49 2.90 31.01
CA VAL A 41 24.99 2.68 29.65
C VAL A 41 24.06 1.78 28.83
N LEU A 42 22.77 1.81 29.17
CA LEU A 42 21.68 1.25 28.39
C LEU A 42 20.99 2.39 27.66
N PHE A 43 21.04 2.37 26.34
CA PHE A 43 20.51 3.44 25.49
C PHE A 43 19.28 2.95 24.71
N GLY A 44 18.29 3.82 24.55
CA GLY A 44 17.26 3.66 23.55
C GLY A 44 17.78 3.88 22.13
N ALA A 45 16.97 3.60 21.11
CA ALA A 45 17.37 3.78 19.72
C ALA A 45 17.76 5.23 19.37
N LYS A 46 17.19 6.23 20.04
CA LYS A 46 17.56 7.66 19.86
C LYS A 46 19.00 7.97 20.25
N GLY A 47 19.68 7.08 20.99
CA GLY A 47 20.98 7.37 21.58
C GLY A 47 20.85 8.28 22.81
N GLY A 48 21.88 9.09 23.04
CA GLY A 48 21.90 10.04 24.15
C GLY A 48 23.16 9.92 25.01
N GLU A 49 23.10 10.46 26.22
CA GLU A 49 24.21 10.50 27.17
C GLU A 49 23.99 9.52 28.32
N GLY A 50 25.07 8.87 28.73
CA GLY A 50 25.14 8.01 29.90
C GLY A 50 26.47 8.14 30.61
N SER A 51 26.61 7.49 31.74
CA SER A 51 27.87 7.60 32.54
C SER A 51 28.17 6.30 33.28
N VAL A 52 29.46 6.12 33.58
CA VAL A 52 29.99 5.10 34.47
C VAL A 52 30.87 5.76 35.50
N GLU A 53 30.52 5.64 36.78
CA GLU A 53 31.29 6.07 37.92
C GLU A 53 32.14 4.92 38.42
N VAL A 54 33.42 5.16 38.67
CA VAL A 54 34.33 4.11 39.16
C VAL A 54 35.16 4.61 40.36
N THR A 55 35.54 3.69 41.23
CA THR A 55 36.65 3.86 42.15
C THR A 55 37.92 3.31 41.54
N ALA A 56 39.02 4.03 41.65
CA ALA A 56 40.32 3.59 41.14
C ALA A 56 41.45 4.34 41.87
N PRO A 57 42.63 3.74 42.11
CA PRO A 57 43.72 4.34 42.88
C PRO A 57 44.42 5.51 42.13
N GLY A 58 44.44 5.49 40.81
CA GLY A 58 45.10 6.49 39.96
C GLY A 58 44.20 7.11 38.91
N VAL A 59 44.80 7.86 37.98
CA VAL A 59 44.08 8.41 36.82
C VAL A 59 43.49 7.26 36.00
N ILE A 60 42.29 7.46 35.49
CA ILE A 60 41.63 6.48 34.61
C ILE A 60 41.72 6.86 33.15
N SER A 61 41.70 5.87 32.29
CA SER A 61 41.46 6.00 30.85
C SER A 61 40.33 5.08 30.44
N ALA A 62 39.61 5.44 29.39
CA ALA A 62 38.48 4.65 28.87
C ALA A 62 38.63 4.45 27.38
N THR A 63 38.32 3.25 26.90
CA THR A 63 38.25 2.90 25.47
C THR A 63 37.00 2.14 25.16
N LEU A 64 36.36 2.47 24.06
CA LEU A 64 35.16 1.79 23.54
C LEU A 64 35.50 1.14 22.22
N ASN A 65 35.13 -0.14 22.04
CA ASN A 65 35.42 -0.92 20.81
C ASN A 65 34.38 -0.71 19.70
N SER A 66 33.87 0.49 19.58
CA SER A 66 32.75 0.79 18.66
C SER A 66 32.83 2.23 18.15
N SER A 67 32.39 2.47 16.94
CA SER A 67 32.31 3.80 16.32
C SER A 67 30.97 4.52 16.58
N TRP A 68 29.94 3.82 17.07
CA TRP A 68 28.61 4.41 17.29
C TRP A 68 28.45 5.09 18.65
N ALA A 69 29.41 4.95 19.54
CA ALA A 69 29.44 5.67 20.81
C ALA A 69 30.85 6.14 21.13
N VAL A 70 30.94 7.23 21.88
CA VAL A 70 32.20 7.83 22.32
C VAL A 70 32.26 7.85 23.84
N ALA A 71 33.40 7.46 24.41
CA ALA A 71 33.66 7.53 25.84
C ALA A 71 34.67 8.63 26.16
N THR A 72 34.34 9.50 27.08
CA THR A 72 35.21 10.61 27.57
C THR A 72 35.37 10.51 29.07
N VAL A 73 36.59 10.75 29.59
CA VAL A 73 36.89 10.65 31.03
C VAL A 73 36.83 12.02 31.67
N GLU A 74 36.05 12.14 32.74
CA GLU A 74 35.94 13.32 33.60
C GLU A 74 36.20 12.90 35.07
N GLY A 75 37.46 13.02 35.53
CA GLY A 75 37.84 12.59 36.87
C GLY A 75 37.73 11.07 37.07
N LYS A 76 36.76 10.60 37.86
CA LYS A 76 36.44 9.20 38.10
C LYS A 76 35.16 8.76 37.39
N THR A 77 34.62 9.62 36.52
CA THR A 77 33.43 9.35 35.72
C THR A 77 33.82 9.20 34.25
N VAL A 78 33.29 8.17 33.60
CA VAL A 78 33.36 8.01 32.14
C VAL A 78 32.00 8.40 31.57
N LYS A 79 31.95 9.48 30.82
CA LYS A 79 30.78 9.91 30.06
C LYS A 79 30.72 9.11 28.75
N VAL A 80 29.59 8.54 28.43
CA VAL A 80 29.35 7.79 27.17
C VAL A 80 28.26 8.49 26.39
N VAL A 81 28.54 8.86 25.14
CA VAL A 81 27.57 9.46 24.23
C VAL A 81 27.31 8.49 23.08
N ALA A 82 26.07 7.99 22.95
CA ALA A 82 25.66 7.07 21.92
C ALA A 82 24.93 7.81 20.79
N GLN A 83 25.31 7.53 19.54
CA GLN A 83 24.62 8.01 18.34
C GLN A 83 23.31 7.25 18.13
N PRO A 84 22.31 7.80 17.40
CA PRO A 84 21.07 7.09 17.06
C PRO A 84 21.35 5.75 16.39
N ASN A 85 20.56 4.76 16.72
CA ASN A 85 20.53 3.45 16.06
C ASN A 85 19.35 3.42 15.08
N GLU A 86 19.65 3.46 13.80
CA GLU A 86 18.65 3.44 12.73
C GLU A 86 18.30 2.03 12.26
N SER A 87 18.97 1.00 12.80
CA SER A 87 18.70 -0.41 12.53
C SER A 87 17.59 -0.93 13.44
N GLY A 88 16.75 -1.84 12.95
CA GLY A 88 15.78 -2.58 13.77
C GLY A 88 16.41 -3.54 14.79
N TYR A 89 17.75 -3.70 14.78
CA TYR A 89 18.47 -4.60 15.68
C TYR A 89 19.21 -3.81 16.77
N GLY A 90 19.17 -4.34 18.01
CA GLY A 90 20.00 -3.82 19.08
C GLY A 90 21.50 -4.03 18.79
N ARG A 91 22.34 -3.20 19.42
CA ARG A 91 23.79 -3.31 19.29
C ARG A 91 24.46 -3.17 20.64
N SER A 92 25.66 -3.73 20.78
CA SER A 92 26.45 -3.66 22.00
C SER A 92 27.90 -3.32 21.71
N ALA A 93 28.57 -2.73 22.68
CA ALA A 93 30.00 -2.40 22.65
C ALA A 93 30.62 -2.67 23.99
N ARG A 94 31.92 -2.95 24.00
CA ARG A 94 32.72 -3.14 25.21
C ARG A 94 33.40 -1.85 25.58
N LEU A 95 33.08 -1.36 26.77
CA LEU A 95 33.79 -0.25 27.41
C LEU A 95 34.86 -0.84 28.35
N THR A 96 36.13 -0.51 28.13
CA THR A 96 37.25 -0.88 28.98
C THR A 96 37.75 0.36 29.71
N ILE A 97 37.78 0.30 31.05
CA ILE A 97 38.26 1.36 31.90
C ILE A 97 39.54 0.86 32.60
N LYS A 98 40.64 1.61 32.50
CA LYS A 98 41.95 1.25 33.03
C LYS A 98 42.46 2.27 34.04
N SER A 99 43.19 1.80 35.07
CA SER A 99 43.96 2.62 35.98
C SER A 99 45.31 1.94 36.23
N GLY A 100 46.40 2.51 35.65
CA GLY A 100 47.69 1.83 35.67
C GLY A 100 47.68 0.52 34.90
N LYS A 101 48.02 -0.59 35.62
CA LYS A 101 48.02 -1.94 35.05
C LYS A 101 46.67 -2.66 35.21
N ASP A 102 45.76 -2.08 35.97
CA ASP A 102 44.49 -2.68 36.31
C ASP A 102 43.36 -2.18 35.38
N SER A 103 42.30 -2.99 35.17
CA SER A 103 41.21 -2.64 34.29
C SER A 103 39.92 -3.35 34.65
N THR A 104 38.79 -2.71 34.35
CA THR A 104 37.44 -3.32 34.35
C THR A 104 36.79 -3.14 33.01
N GLN A 105 35.84 -4.03 32.71
CA GLN A 105 35.08 -4.01 31.45
C GLN A 105 33.58 -4.07 31.73
N LEU A 106 32.80 -3.35 30.94
CA LEU A 106 31.36 -3.42 30.96
C LEU A 106 30.79 -3.31 29.55
N THR A 107 29.58 -3.81 29.37
CA THR A 107 28.89 -3.77 28.09
C THR A 107 28.00 -2.53 28.02
N VAL A 108 28.23 -1.72 27.00
CA VAL A 108 27.32 -0.63 26.59
C VAL A 108 26.31 -1.24 25.62
N GLN A 109 25.02 -1.05 25.85
CA GLN A 109 23.95 -1.61 25.03
C GLN A 109 23.06 -0.51 24.48
N GLN A 110 22.56 -0.73 23.28
CA GLN A 110 21.57 0.15 22.66
C GLN A 110 20.50 -0.67 21.95
N THR A 111 19.23 -0.33 22.16
CA THR A 111 18.09 -0.98 21.48
C THR A 111 18.06 -0.58 20.00
N GLY A 112 17.39 -1.39 19.18
CA GLY A 112 17.09 -1.07 17.79
C GLY A 112 15.93 -0.11 17.64
N LEU A 113 15.78 0.41 16.42
CA LEU A 113 14.65 1.22 15.98
C LEU A 113 13.36 0.40 16.08
N VAL A 114 12.33 0.97 16.67
CA VAL A 114 10.94 0.52 16.54
C VAL A 114 10.22 1.49 15.61
N PHE A 115 9.57 0.97 14.58
CA PHE A 115 8.67 1.73 13.72
C PHE A 115 7.54 0.83 13.25
N SER A 116 6.30 1.21 13.57
CA SER A 116 5.08 0.52 13.14
C SER A 116 3.99 1.54 12.88
N LEU A 117 3.48 1.59 11.67
CA LEU A 117 2.35 2.42 11.27
C LEU A 117 1.20 1.53 10.82
N GLN A 118 0.06 1.62 11.52
CA GLN A 118 -1.17 0.86 11.26
C GLN A 118 -1.99 1.55 10.16
N ALA A 119 -1.44 1.67 8.97
CA ALA A 119 -2.11 2.28 7.82
C ALA A 119 -2.11 1.35 6.62
N GLU A 120 -3.20 1.33 5.87
CA GLU A 120 -3.25 0.67 4.58
C GLU A 120 -2.36 1.42 3.57
N PRO A 121 -1.78 0.71 2.56
CA PRO A 121 -0.91 1.32 1.57
C PRO A 121 -1.64 2.31 0.66
N SER A 122 -2.97 2.23 0.61
CA SER A 122 -3.82 3.15 -0.14
C SER A 122 -5.21 3.26 0.45
N TYR A 123 -5.82 4.42 0.33
CA TYR A 123 -7.25 4.62 0.65
C TYR A 123 -7.85 5.73 -0.20
N ILE A 124 -9.17 5.67 -0.27
CA ILE A 124 -9.99 6.59 -1.03
C ILE A 124 -10.80 7.43 -0.05
N VAL A 125 -10.97 8.70 -0.38
CA VAL A 125 -11.79 9.64 0.38
C VAL A 125 -12.70 10.41 -0.57
N ASN A 126 -13.86 10.87 -0.08
CA ASN A 126 -14.76 11.72 -0.84
C ASN A 126 -14.20 13.14 -1.04
N ASP A 127 -14.90 13.98 -1.77
CA ASP A 127 -14.48 15.34 -2.10
C ASP A 127 -14.45 16.32 -0.92
N GLN A 128 -15.02 15.97 0.23
CA GLN A 128 -15.00 16.83 1.39
C GLN A 128 -13.61 16.90 2.02
N ALA A 129 -13.30 18.05 2.63
CA ALA A 129 -12.13 18.16 3.49
C ALA A 129 -12.26 17.23 4.69
N GLY A 130 -11.15 16.67 5.16
CA GLY A 130 -11.18 15.78 6.30
C GLY A 130 -9.80 15.37 6.79
N GLU A 131 -9.81 14.47 7.77
CA GLU A 131 -8.61 13.85 8.30
C GLU A 131 -8.80 12.36 8.57
N LYS A 132 -7.69 11.63 8.55
CA LYS A 132 -7.59 10.24 9.04
C LYS A 132 -6.43 10.13 10.01
N GLN A 133 -6.63 9.34 11.06
CA GLN A 133 -5.63 9.07 12.07
C GLN A 133 -5.30 7.59 12.09
N PHE A 134 -4.02 7.26 12.21
CA PHE A 134 -3.52 5.89 12.27
C PHE A 134 -2.65 5.73 13.52
N ALA A 135 -2.75 4.57 14.16
CA ALA A 135 -1.88 4.23 15.28
C ALA A 135 -0.43 4.14 14.81
N LEU A 136 0.47 4.72 15.59
CA LEU A 136 1.89 4.83 15.31
C LEU A 136 2.69 4.41 16.53
N GLU A 137 3.71 3.59 16.31
CA GLU A 137 4.77 3.32 17.27
C GLU A 137 6.10 3.70 16.65
N HIS A 138 6.87 4.54 17.30
CA HIS A 138 8.20 4.95 16.80
C HIS A 138 9.15 5.32 17.94
N THR A 139 10.44 5.09 17.73
CA THR A 139 11.51 5.49 18.65
C THR A 139 12.33 6.65 18.14
N ASN A 140 12.44 6.80 16.84
CA ASN A 140 13.18 7.89 16.18
C ASN A 140 12.22 8.85 15.48
N GLY A 141 12.72 10.00 15.03
CA GLY A 141 11.95 10.93 14.22
C GLY A 141 11.49 10.33 12.89
N ILE A 142 10.41 10.88 12.35
CA ILE A 142 9.83 10.46 11.07
C ILE A 142 9.95 11.63 10.09
N ASN A 143 10.55 11.36 8.94
CA ASN A 143 10.54 12.30 7.81
C ASN A 143 9.29 12.05 6.99
N ILE A 144 8.53 13.11 6.72
CA ILE A 144 7.28 13.03 5.95
C ILE A 144 7.34 14.03 4.81
N THR A 145 6.97 13.59 3.61
CA THR A 145 6.77 14.44 2.44
C THR A 145 5.50 14.08 1.71
N THR A 146 4.84 15.05 1.11
CA THR A 146 3.64 14.84 0.29
C THR A 146 3.89 15.30 -1.13
N THR A 147 3.23 14.67 -2.09
CA THR A 147 3.41 14.99 -3.53
C THR A 147 2.44 16.05 -4.02
N ALA A 148 1.55 16.57 -3.17
CA ALA A 148 0.58 17.59 -3.54
C ALA A 148 0.20 18.45 -2.32
N GLU A 149 -0.05 19.73 -2.55
CA GLU A 149 -0.38 20.72 -1.50
C GLU A 149 -1.71 20.46 -0.79
N TRP A 150 -2.66 19.80 -1.46
CA TRP A 150 -3.96 19.49 -0.90
C TRP A 150 -3.91 18.37 0.16
N LEU A 151 -2.79 17.66 0.26
CA LEU A 151 -2.56 16.53 1.16
C LEU A 151 -1.40 16.86 2.08
N THR A 152 -1.62 16.79 3.39
CA THR A 152 -0.59 16.97 4.41
C THR A 152 -0.60 15.82 5.38
N ALA A 153 0.55 15.55 6.00
CA ALA A 153 0.64 14.57 7.07
C ALA A 153 1.58 15.07 8.17
N SER A 154 1.26 14.69 9.39
CA SER A 154 2.04 14.96 10.59
C SER A 154 1.97 13.78 11.54
N TYR A 155 2.79 13.77 12.57
CA TYR A 155 2.76 12.74 13.61
C TYR A 155 2.98 13.36 14.99
N ASP A 156 2.49 12.68 15.99
CA ASP A 156 2.82 12.86 17.41
C ASP A 156 3.27 11.50 18.00
N ASP A 157 3.29 11.38 19.33
CA ASP A 157 3.88 10.21 20.01
C ASP A 157 3.21 8.87 19.64
N ASP A 158 1.90 8.84 19.38
CA ASP A 158 1.13 7.62 19.14
C ASP A 158 0.26 7.64 17.86
N LYS A 159 0.30 8.75 17.11
CA LYS A 159 -0.60 8.95 15.97
C LYS A 159 0.11 9.51 14.75
N PHE A 160 -0.25 8.99 13.61
CA PHE A 160 0.05 9.55 12.30
C PHE A 160 -1.24 10.15 11.73
N VAL A 161 -1.25 11.44 11.48
CA VAL A 161 -2.44 12.21 11.06
C VAL A 161 -2.29 12.65 9.64
N VAL A 162 -3.26 12.31 8.80
CA VAL A 162 -3.35 12.70 7.40
C VAL A 162 -4.51 13.65 7.23
N LYS A 163 -4.26 14.85 6.65
CA LYS A 163 -5.28 15.86 6.35
C LYS A 163 -5.34 16.13 4.86
N TYR A 164 -6.55 16.33 4.36
CA TYR A 164 -6.80 16.67 2.97
C TYR A 164 -7.85 17.79 2.86
N THR A 165 -7.62 18.70 1.93
CA THR A 165 -8.55 19.80 1.66
C THR A 165 -9.70 19.33 0.79
N GLN A 166 -10.78 20.10 0.74
CA GLN A 166 -11.91 19.85 -0.18
C GLN A 166 -11.42 19.78 -1.63
N ASN A 167 -11.90 18.78 -2.38
CA ASN A 167 -11.68 18.69 -3.81
C ASN A 167 -12.76 19.48 -4.56
N THR A 168 -12.38 20.57 -5.17
CA THR A 168 -13.24 21.42 -6.00
C THR A 168 -12.84 21.41 -7.48
N THR A 169 -11.99 20.46 -7.87
CA THR A 169 -11.42 20.40 -9.23
C THR A 169 -12.37 19.81 -10.26
N GLY A 170 -13.45 19.13 -9.82
CA GLY A 170 -14.34 18.35 -10.67
C GLY A 170 -13.64 17.15 -11.32
N ARG A 171 -12.60 16.60 -10.63
CA ARG A 171 -11.81 15.47 -11.09
C ARG A 171 -11.31 14.65 -9.91
N VAL A 172 -11.22 13.34 -10.07
CA VAL A 172 -10.49 12.50 -9.14
C VAL A 172 -9.02 12.94 -9.10
N ARG A 173 -8.47 13.07 -7.91
CA ARG A 173 -7.07 13.43 -7.70
C ARG A 173 -6.37 12.40 -6.81
N THR A 174 -5.09 12.16 -7.07
CA THR A 174 -4.29 11.19 -6.33
C THR A 174 -2.97 11.81 -5.91
N ALA A 175 -2.56 11.58 -4.68
CA ALA A 175 -1.28 12.01 -4.16
C ALA A 175 -0.68 10.94 -3.24
N LYS A 176 0.62 11.08 -2.95
CA LYS A 176 1.37 10.18 -2.06
C LYS A 176 1.88 10.92 -0.85
N ILE A 177 1.85 10.23 0.27
CA ILE A 177 2.58 10.57 1.47
C ILE A 177 3.76 9.60 1.53
N ASN A 178 4.98 10.11 1.43
CA ASN A 178 6.17 9.31 1.67
C ASN A 178 6.62 9.55 3.11
N TYR A 179 6.98 8.50 3.79
CA TYR A 179 7.49 8.59 5.16
C TYR A 179 8.66 7.65 5.37
N SER A 180 9.58 8.07 6.24
CA SER A 180 10.72 7.24 6.62
C SER A 180 11.13 7.48 8.07
N SER A 181 11.61 6.43 8.73
CA SER A 181 12.22 6.48 10.05
C SER A 181 13.43 5.54 10.06
N GLY A 182 14.62 6.08 10.23
CA GLY A 182 15.87 5.34 10.02
C GLY A 182 15.92 4.68 8.64
N ASN A 183 16.15 3.38 8.61
CA ASN A 183 16.24 2.59 7.36
C ASN A 183 14.87 2.13 6.83
N VAL A 184 13.78 2.41 7.51
CA VAL A 184 12.44 2.06 7.06
C VAL A 184 11.87 3.20 6.22
N SER A 185 11.45 2.89 4.98
CA SER A 185 10.79 3.85 4.08
C SER A 185 9.57 3.21 3.45
N ASN A 186 8.46 3.95 3.37
CA ASN A 186 7.23 3.49 2.75
C ASN A 186 6.39 4.69 2.26
N SER A 187 5.26 4.40 1.64
CA SER A 187 4.33 5.43 1.18
C SER A 187 2.87 5.01 1.32
N ILE A 188 2.00 5.99 1.46
CA ILE A 188 0.55 5.86 1.43
C ILE A 188 0.02 6.63 0.23
N VAL A 189 -0.83 5.98 -0.57
CA VAL A 189 -1.52 6.62 -1.70
C VAL A 189 -2.90 7.07 -1.25
N VAL A 190 -3.23 8.34 -1.45
CA VAL A 190 -4.54 8.90 -1.17
C VAL A 190 -5.19 9.31 -2.49
N THR A 191 -6.37 8.76 -2.77
CA THR A 191 -7.20 9.15 -3.91
C THR A 191 -8.44 9.86 -3.38
N GLN A 192 -8.76 11.03 -3.92
CA GLN A 192 -9.93 11.82 -3.52
C GLN A 192 -10.80 12.11 -4.74
N GLY A 193 -12.11 11.89 -4.59
CA GLY A 193 -13.07 12.14 -5.64
C GLY A 193 -14.48 11.68 -5.28
N ALA A 194 -15.41 11.96 -6.19
CA ALA A 194 -16.82 11.56 -6.13
C ALA A 194 -17.30 11.02 -7.48
N LEU A 195 -18.49 10.41 -7.50
CA LEU A 195 -19.13 9.94 -8.73
C LEU A 195 -19.26 11.06 -9.78
N ALA A 196 -19.62 12.28 -9.36
CA ALA A 196 -19.75 13.43 -10.24
C ALA A 196 -18.45 13.77 -10.99
N ASP A 197 -17.29 13.52 -10.40
CA ASP A 197 -16.00 13.74 -11.05
C ASP A 197 -15.74 12.80 -12.22
N ILE A 198 -16.48 11.71 -12.29
CA ILE A 198 -16.28 10.58 -13.20
C ILE A 198 -17.31 10.61 -14.33
N ILE A 199 -18.60 10.76 -14.01
CA ILE A 199 -19.69 10.57 -14.99
C ILE A 199 -19.76 11.64 -16.06
N ASP A 200 -19.29 12.86 -15.80
CA ASP A 200 -19.29 13.97 -16.75
C ASP A 200 -18.11 13.97 -17.73
N LYS A 201 -17.33 12.89 -17.76
CA LYS A 201 -16.17 12.76 -18.64
C LYS A 201 -16.44 11.82 -19.80
N SER A 202 -15.69 12.02 -20.88
CA SER A 202 -15.65 11.09 -22.02
C SER A 202 -14.51 10.11 -21.85
N TYR A 203 -14.76 8.86 -22.18
CA TYR A 203 -13.79 7.77 -22.08
C TYR A 203 -13.66 7.02 -23.39
N LEU A 204 -12.62 6.19 -23.48
CA LEU A 204 -12.53 5.06 -24.38
C LEU A 204 -12.58 3.79 -23.53
N LEU A 205 -13.42 2.84 -23.89
CA LEU A 205 -13.31 1.45 -23.44
C LEU A 205 -12.25 0.80 -24.32
N VAL A 206 -11.12 0.46 -23.73
CA VAL A 206 -9.91 -0.02 -24.41
C VAL A 206 -9.64 -1.45 -23.97
N GLY A 207 -9.14 -2.27 -24.87
CA GLY A 207 -8.70 -3.62 -24.60
C GLY A 207 -7.96 -4.22 -25.78
N THR A 208 -7.80 -5.53 -25.77
CA THR A 208 -7.20 -6.27 -26.87
C THR A 208 -8.09 -7.42 -27.30
N TYR A 209 -7.87 -7.93 -28.50
CA TYR A 209 -8.53 -9.15 -28.98
C TYR A 209 -7.53 -9.97 -29.81
N ASN A 210 -7.75 -11.27 -29.88
CA ASN A 210 -6.92 -12.14 -30.69
C ASN A 210 -7.50 -12.29 -32.09
N ALA A 211 -6.74 -11.91 -33.12
CA ALA A 211 -7.06 -12.12 -34.52
C ALA A 211 -5.98 -13.00 -35.18
N ASN A 212 -6.33 -14.22 -35.53
CA ASN A 212 -5.43 -15.18 -36.19
C ASN A 212 -4.10 -15.41 -35.43
N GLY A 213 -4.18 -15.53 -34.09
CA GLY A 213 -3.01 -15.74 -33.25
C GLY A 213 -2.22 -14.46 -32.92
N GLN A 214 -2.64 -13.31 -33.41
CA GLN A 214 -2.03 -12.00 -33.10
C GLN A 214 -2.95 -11.18 -32.21
N GLN A 215 -2.39 -10.63 -31.13
CA GLN A 215 -3.11 -9.71 -30.27
C GLN A 215 -3.15 -8.31 -30.91
N ARG A 216 -4.34 -7.73 -30.99
CA ARG A 216 -4.61 -6.42 -31.56
C ARG A 216 -5.35 -5.56 -30.56
N GLY A 217 -5.04 -4.25 -30.54
CA GLY A 217 -5.78 -3.27 -29.75
C GLY A 217 -7.16 -3.01 -30.33
N ILE A 218 -8.11 -2.73 -29.46
CA ILE A 218 -9.46 -2.27 -29.80
C ILE A 218 -9.89 -1.20 -28.82
N GLU A 219 -10.61 -0.19 -29.33
CA GLU A 219 -11.15 0.88 -28.48
C GLU A 219 -12.47 1.41 -29.03
N PHE A 220 -13.37 1.78 -28.12
CA PHE A 220 -14.67 2.35 -28.44
C PHE A 220 -14.94 3.59 -27.59
N PRO A 221 -15.55 4.65 -28.16
CA PRO A 221 -16.08 5.76 -27.37
C PRO A 221 -16.99 5.26 -26.26
N ALA A 222 -16.81 5.79 -25.07
CA ALA A 222 -17.57 5.43 -23.90
C ALA A 222 -17.90 6.67 -23.05
N ASN A 223 -19.11 6.70 -22.49
CA ASN A 223 -19.52 7.72 -21.53
C ASN A 223 -20.54 7.13 -20.55
N PHE A 224 -20.69 7.79 -19.40
CA PHE A 224 -21.71 7.39 -18.45
C PHE A 224 -23.03 8.07 -18.74
N VAL A 225 -24.14 7.32 -18.57
CA VAL A 225 -25.51 7.80 -18.76
C VAL A 225 -26.34 7.40 -17.55
N GLN A 226 -27.10 8.32 -17.00
CA GLN A 226 -28.07 8.03 -15.94
C GLN A 226 -29.48 8.04 -16.52
N GLU A 227 -30.18 6.91 -16.38
CA GLU A 227 -31.56 6.74 -16.85
C GLU A 227 -32.39 6.04 -15.77
N SER A 228 -33.50 6.64 -15.39
CA SER A 228 -34.43 6.09 -14.40
C SER A 228 -33.74 5.66 -13.08
N GLY A 229 -32.78 6.45 -12.62
CA GLY A 229 -32.02 6.21 -11.39
C GLY A 229 -30.96 5.10 -11.48
N LYS A 230 -30.70 4.58 -12.68
CA LYS A 230 -29.65 3.61 -12.95
C LYS A 230 -28.50 4.22 -13.71
N LEU A 231 -27.30 3.77 -13.45
CA LEU A 231 -26.09 4.17 -14.15
C LEU A 231 -25.73 3.15 -15.22
N PHE A 232 -25.38 3.62 -16.41
CA PHE A 232 -24.95 2.81 -17.53
C PHE A 232 -23.61 3.32 -18.07
N LEU A 233 -22.76 2.41 -18.49
CA LEU A 233 -21.64 2.70 -19.37
C LEU A 233 -22.13 2.53 -20.80
N HIS A 234 -22.31 3.62 -21.52
CA HIS A 234 -22.74 3.64 -22.90
C HIS A 234 -21.53 3.55 -23.82
N ILE A 235 -21.53 2.59 -24.73
CA ILE A 235 -20.51 2.39 -25.76
C ILE A 235 -21.16 2.33 -27.13
N SER A 236 -20.53 2.92 -28.14
CA SER A 236 -21.06 2.91 -29.49
C SER A 236 -19.98 2.82 -30.56
N SER A 237 -20.36 2.31 -31.72
CA SER A 237 -19.53 2.32 -32.92
C SER A 237 -20.40 2.40 -34.16
N THR A 238 -20.34 3.52 -34.86
CA THR A 238 -21.05 3.70 -36.13
C THR A 238 -20.55 2.72 -37.20
N SER A 239 -19.24 2.48 -37.25
CA SER A 239 -18.63 1.58 -38.24
C SER A 239 -18.98 0.11 -37.99
N ALA A 240 -19.15 -0.28 -36.73
CA ALA A 240 -19.55 -1.65 -36.33
C ALA A 240 -21.08 -1.79 -36.15
N GLY A 241 -21.83 -0.71 -36.24
CA GLY A 241 -23.30 -0.71 -36.24
C GLY A 241 -23.92 -1.03 -34.87
N PHE A 242 -23.29 -0.64 -33.76
CA PHE A 242 -23.84 -0.88 -32.43
C PHE A 242 -23.92 0.36 -31.55
N ASP A 243 -24.85 0.32 -30.59
CA ASP A 243 -25.11 1.33 -29.58
C ASP A 243 -25.65 0.59 -28.35
N TRP A 244 -24.75 0.37 -27.35
CA TRP A 244 -25.08 -0.48 -26.20
C TRP A 244 -24.90 0.25 -24.87
N LYS A 245 -25.80 -0.04 -23.92
CA LYS A 245 -25.78 0.52 -22.56
C LYS A 245 -25.55 -0.61 -21.56
N ILE A 246 -24.35 -0.69 -21.05
CA ILE A 246 -23.96 -1.70 -20.06
C ILE A 246 -24.42 -1.21 -18.67
N PRO A 247 -25.33 -1.91 -17.98
CA PRO A 247 -25.69 -1.58 -16.62
C PRO A 247 -24.46 -1.66 -15.71
N VAL A 248 -24.23 -0.63 -14.87
CA VAL A 248 -23.11 -0.60 -13.96
C VAL A 248 -23.55 -0.26 -12.56
N THR A 249 -22.82 -0.79 -11.57
CA THR A 249 -22.92 -0.35 -10.18
C THR A 249 -21.68 0.44 -9.81
N PHE A 250 -21.85 1.44 -8.96
CA PHE A 250 -20.76 2.28 -8.51
C PHE A 250 -20.74 2.37 -6.98
N ASP A 251 -19.60 2.01 -6.41
CA ASP A 251 -19.31 2.16 -4.99
C ASP A 251 -18.53 3.47 -4.79
N GLU A 252 -19.20 4.50 -4.27
CA GLU A 252 -18.63 5.83 -4.06
C GLU A 252 -17.50 5.83 -3.02
N ALA A 253 -17.58 4.97 -2.01
CA ALA A 253 -16.57 4.90 -0.96
C ALA A 253 -15.21 4.43 -1.49
N ASN A 254 -15.22 3.63 -2.56
CA ASN A 254 -14.03 3.06 -3.18
C ASN A 254 -13.80 3.56 -4.62
N LEU A 255 -14.58 4.53 -5.09
CA LEU A 255 -14.61 5.01 -6.49
C LEU A 255 -14.60 3.84 -7.48
N LYS A 256 -15.36 2.79 -7.16
CA LYS A 256 -15.28 1.50 -7.82
C LYS A 256 -16.47 1.26 -8.74
N LEU A 257 -16.18 1.07 -10.00
CA LEU A 257 -17.12 0.62 -11.03
C LEU A 257 -17.17 -0.91 -11.04
N SER A 258 -18.38 -1.47 -11.24
CA SER A 258 -18.56 -2.90 -11.46
C SER A 258 -19.56 -3.18 -12.58
N LEU A 259 -19.19 -4.12 -13.46
CA LEU A 259 -20.02 -4.69 -14.51
C LEU A 259 -20.35 -6.12 -14.13
N LYS A 260 -21.55 -6.61 -14.49
CA LYS A 260 -22.02 -7.94 -14.16
C LYS A 260 -22.26 -8.78 -15.42
N SER A 261 -21.96 -10.07 -15.35
CA SER A 261 -22.24 -11.02 -16.43
C SER A 261 -23.73 -11.24 -16.60
N ILE A 262 -24.14 -11.57 -17.83
CA ILE A 262 -25.52 -11.79 -18.32
C ILE A 262 -26.44 -10.56 -18.30
N ASP A 263 -25.94 -9.37 -18.05
CA ASP A 263 -26.73 -8.16 -18.23
C ASP A 263 -27.05 -7.93 -19.71
N ASN A 264 -28.32 -7.63 -20.00
CA ASN A 264 -28.74 -7.19 -21.34
C ASN A 264 -28.24 -5.75 -21.57
N VAL A 265 -27.51 -5.54 -22.66
CA VAL A 265 -26.89 -4.26 -22.99
C VAL A 265 -27.58 -3.55 -24.16
N GLY A 266 -28.54 -4.20 -24.81
CA GLY A 266 -29.27 -3.69 -25.98
C GLY A 266 -29.53 -4.73 -27.03
N THR A 267 -29.62 -4.31 -28.27
CA THR A 267 -29.85 -5.21 -29.44
C THR A 267 -28.78 -5.00 -30.49
N PHE A 268 -28.65 -5.94 -31.39
CA PHE A 268 -27.83 -5.83 -32.60
C PHE A 268 -28.61 -6.39 -33.79
N THR A 269 -28.55 -5.71 -34.94
CA THR A 269 -29.17 -6.18 -36.20
C THR A 269 -28.08 -6.33 -37.26
N GLY A 270 -27.93 -7.55 -37.81
CA GLY A 270 -26.90 -7.85 -38.80
C GLY A 270 -26.78 -9.34 -39.07
N ASP A 271 -25.82 -9.71 -39.89
CA ASP A 271 -25.50 -11.13 -40.18
C ASP A 271 -24.61 -11.67 -39.04
N ILE A 272 -25.27 -12.14 -37.96
CA ILE A 272 -24.61 -12.66 -36.75
C ILE A 272 -24.00 -14.04 -37.00
N LYS A 273 -24.64 -14.84 -37.89
CA LYS A 273 -24.23 -16.23 -38.16
C LYS A 273 -23.17 -16.34 -39.27
N GLY A 274 -22.96 -15.27 -40.04
CA GLY A 274 -22.08 -15.30 -41.20
C GLY A 274 -22.63 -16.08 -42.38
N ASP A 275 -23.97 -16.24 -42.44
CA ASP A 275 -24.67 -16.97 -43.49
C ASP A 275 -25.36 -16.06 -44.56
N GLY A 276 -25.10 -14.75 -44.44
CA GLY A 276 -25.69 -13.72 -45.29
C GLY A 276 -27.09 -13.27 -44.86
N THR A 277 -27.65 -13.84 -43.77
CA THR A 277 -28.99 -13.51 -43.30
C THR A 277 -28.94 -12.53 -42.15
N SER A 278 -29.52 -11.33 -42.32
CA SER A 278 -29.61 -10.35 -41.24
C SER A 278 -30.70 -10.74 -40.24
N MET A 279 -30.39 -10.67 -38.98
CA MET A 279 -31.33 -10.88 -37.88
C MET A 279 -31.14 -9.88 -36.78
N THR A 280 -32.20 -9.65 -35.97
CA THR A 280 -32.10 -8.85 -34.74
C THR A 280 -32.05 -9.78 -33.54
N ALA A 281 -31.07 -9.57 -32.65
CA ALA A 281 -30.90 -10.33 -31.43
C ALA A 281 -30.66 -9.40 -30.23
N ASN A 282 -31.01 -9.88 -29.04
CA ASN A 282 -30.60 -9.24 -27.79
C ASN A 282 -29.10 -9.47 -27.58
N VAL A 283 -28.43 -8.48 -26.99
CA VAL A 283 -27.00 -8.55 -26.70
C VAL A 283 -26.79 -8.62 -25.19
N PHE A 284 -26.02 -9.60 -24.76
CA PHE A 284 -25.70 -9.84 -23.36
C PHE A 284 -24.21 -9.71 -23.13
N LEU A 285 -23.84 -9.11 -22.00
CA LEU A 285 -22.46 -9.06 -21.55
C LEU A 285 -22.11 -10.40 -20.88
N LEU A 286 -21.11 -11.11 -21.40
CA LEU A 286 -20.53 -12.29 -20.74
C LEU A 286 -19.08 -11.99 -20.36
N MET A 287 -18.57 -12.73 -19.38
CA MET A 287 -17.18 -12.61 -18.91
C MET A 287 -16.45 -13.93 -19.05
N TYR A 288 -15.15 -13.87 -19.29
CA TYR A 288 -14.32 -15.07 -19.41
C TYR A 288 -12.89 -14.85 -18.90
N SER A 289 -12.19 -15.97 -18.72
CA SER A 289 -10.77 -15.99 -18.39
C SER A 289 -9.97 -16.48 -19.60
N THR A 290 -8.89 -15.79 -19.92
CA THR A 290 -7.93 -16.18 -20.98
C THR A 290 -6.75 -16.98 -20.45
N LYS A 291 -6.58 -17.12 -19.12
CA LYS A 291 -5.31 -17.55 -18.50
C LYS A 291 -5.15 -19.06 -18.30
N VAL A 292 -6.13 -19.91 -18.64
CA VAL A 292 -6.02 -21.37 -18.40
C VAL A 292 -6.58 -22.15 -19.58
N GLY A 293 -5.68 -22.74 -20.40
CA GLY A 293 -6.01 -23.86 -21.31
C GLY A 293 -7.16 -23.68 -22.31
N GLY A 294 -7.63 -22.47 -22.49
CA GLY A 294 -8.81 -22.11 -23.28
C GLY A 294 -9.69 -21.07 -22.61
N LYS A 295 -10.69 -20.55 -23.34
CA LYS A 295 -11.64 -19.57 -22.80
C LYS A 295 -12.61 -20.25 -21.83
N SER A 296 -12.56 -19.90 -20.53
CA SER A 296 -13.57 -20.28 -19.55
C SER A 296 -14.62 -19.18 -19.46
N ILE A 297 -15.74 -19.36 -20.16
CA ILE A 297 -16.83 -18.37 -20.24
C ILE A 297 -17.79 -18.58 -19.06
N VAL A 298 -18.16 -17.48 -18.39
CA VAL A 298 -19.19 -17.46 -17.34
C VAL A 298 -20.51 -17.06 -18.00
N SER A 299 -21.46 -18.02 -18.04
CA SER A 299 -22.80 -17.87 -18.64
C SER A 299 -23.89 -17.65 -17.59
N ASN A 300 -23.54 -17.25 -16.39
CA ASN A 300 -24.45 -16.89 -15.32
C ASN A 300 -24.05 -15.57 -14.69
N ASP A 301 -24.79 -15.12 -13.68
CA ASP A 301 -24.61 -13.82 -13.03
C ASP A 301 -23.46 -13.75 -11.99
N SER A 302 -22.62 -14.78 -11.91
CA SER A 302 -21.51 -14.84 -10.97
C SER A 302 -20.26 -14.08 -11.44
N GLY A 303 -20.18 -13.74 -12.74
CA GLY A 303 -19.06 -12.99 -13.30
C GLY A 303 -19.17 -11.50 -13.00
N ILE A 304 -18.10 -10.91 -12.46
CA ILE A 304 -17.99 -9.48 -12.19
C ILE A 304 -16.63 -8.99 -12.66
N LEU A 305 -16.61 -7.93 -13.47
CA LEU A 305 -15.42 -7.11 -13.72
C LEU A 305 -15.57 -5.79 -12.97
N SER A 306 -14.55 -5.39 -12.23
CA SER A 306 -14.61 -4.16 -11.46
C SER A 306 -13.26 -3.47 -11.36
N GLY A 307 -13.28 -2.15 -11.17
CA GLY A 307 -12.07 -1.36 -10.98
C GLY A 307 -12.34 -0.04 -10.30
N SER A 308 -11.35 0.49 -9.58
CA SER A 308 -11.41 1.83 -9.02
C SER A 308 -10.77 2.82 -9.97
N PHE A 309 -11.35 4.04 -10.01
CA PHE A 309 -10.79 5.13 -10.79
C PHE A 309 -9.56 5.70 -10.10
N PHE A 310 -8.56 6.04 -10.89
CA PHE A 310 -7.33 6.69 -10.43
C PHE A 310 -6.82 7.67 -11.47
N THR A 311 -6.02 8.63 -11.03
CA THR A 311 -5.39 9.61 -11.93
C THR A 311 -3.97 9.18 -12.27
N THR A 312 -3.65 9.15 -13.56
CA THR A 312 -2.30 8.86 -14.06
C THR A 312 -1.36 10.04 -13.79
N LYS A 313 -0.05 9.84 -13.99
CA LYS A 313 0.96 10.93 -13.91
C LYS A 313 0.72 12.06 -14.91
N THR A 314 0.03 11.78 -16.02
CA THR A 314 -0.34 12.74 -17.06
C THR A 314 -1.67 13.43 -16.78
N GLY A 315 -2.33 13.12 -15.65
CA GLY A 315 -3.58 13.72 -15.20
C GLY A 315 -4.85 13.12 -15.81
N GLU A 316 -4.75 12.03 -16.56
CA GLU A 316 -5.89 11.30 -17.14
C GLU A 316 -6.49 10.37 -16.10
N MET A 317 -7.82 10.24 -16.05
CA MET A 317 -8.47 9.23 -15.22
C MET A 317 -8.58 7.92 -15.97
N ASN A 318 -8.17 6.83 -15.31
CA ASN A 318 -8.28 5.47 -15.82
C ASN A 318 -9.00 4.58 -14.80
N CYS A 319 -9.60 3.50 -15.30
CA CYS A 319 -10.18 2.45 -14.47
C CYS A 319 -9.87 1.10 -15.11
N ASN A 320 -8.97 0.33 -14.51
CA ASN A 320 -8.66 -1.03 -14.94
C ASN A 320 -9.75 -1.97 -14.43
N LEU A 321 -10.34 -2.78 -15.32
CA LEU A 321 -11.42 -3.69 -14.98
C LEU A 321 -10.87 -5.10 -14.76
N ASP A 322 -10.70 -5.45 -13.50
CA ASP A 322 -10.27 -6.78 -13.07
C ASP A 322 -11.46 -7.65 -12.62
N GLY A 323 -11.42 -8.93 -12.95
CA GLY A 323 -12.49 -9.86 -12.64
C GLY A 323 -12.34 -10.58 -11.29
N ASN A 324 -13.48 -11.02 -10.76
CA ASN A 324 -13.50 -11.97 -9.66
C ASN A 324 -13.04 -13.37 -10.13
N VAL A 325 -12.85 -14.27 -9.17
CA VAL A 325 -12.53 -15.67 -9.45
C VAL A 325 -13.81 -16.48 -9.50
N VAL A 326 -14.04 -17.16 -10.63
CA VAL A 326 -15.18 -18.08 -10.82
C VAL A 326 -14.61 -19.45 -11.21
N ASN A 327 -14.99 -20.49 -10.49
CA ASN A 327 -14.50 -21.87 -10.70
C ASN A 327 -12.96 -21.96 -10.78
N GLY A 328 -12.25 -21.21 -9.91
CA GLY A 328 -10.80 -21.20 -9.86
C GLY A 328 -10.11 -20.32 -10.94
N ASN A 329 -10.86 -19.74 -11.87
CA ASN A 329 -10.34 -18.90 -12.94
C ASN A 329 -10.63 -17.43 -12.66
N ARG A 330 -9.59 -16.57 -12.67
CA ARG A 330 -9.76 -15.13 -12.60
C ARG A 330 -10.25 -14.60 -13.94
N LEU A 331 -11.37 -13.89 -13.93
CA LEU A 331 -11.93 -13.26 -15.12
C LEU A 331 -11.08 -12.04 -15.48
N ASN A 332 -10.82 -11.82 -16.74
CA ASN A 332 -10.04 -10.70 -17.26
C ASN A 332 -10.53 -10.21 -18.64
N SER A 333 -11.67 -10.69 -19.08
CA SER A 333 -12.14 -10.45 -20.44
C SER A 333 -13.66 -10.41 -20.49
N LEU A 334 -14.20 -9.74 -21.50
CA LEU A 334 -15.63 -9.63 -21.75
C LEU A 334 -15.99 -10.04 -23.18
N ILE A 335 -17.24 -10.53 -23.35
CA ILE A 335 -17.84 -10.85 -24.65
C ILE A 335 -19.21 -10.20 -24.71
N PHE A 336 -19.53 -9.58 -25.85
CA PHE A 336 -20.88 -9.21 -26.23
C PHE A 336 -21.47 -10.34 -27.06
N ALA A 337 -22.41 -11.06 -26.46
CA ALA A 337 -23.00 -12.28 -27.02
C ALA A 337 -24.42 -12.00 -27.48
N ALA A 338 -24.74 -12.36 -28.72
CA ALA A 338 -26.09 -12.29 -29.27
C ALA A 338 -26.91 -13.52 -28.88
N ALA A 339 -28.16 -13.31 -28.47
CA ALA A 339 -29.12 -14.35 -28.16
C ALA A 339 -30.53 -13.97 -28.59
N THR A 340 -31.35 -14.95 -28.96
CA THR A 340 -32.75 -14.72 -29.38
C THR A 340 -33.73 -14.57 -28.22
N GLY A 341 -33.34 -15.04 -27.01
CA GLY A 341 -34.17 -14.96 -25.80
C GLY A 341 -34.15 -13.58 -25.13
N ALA A 342 -35.14 -13.29 -24.31
CA ALA A 342 -35.20 -12.13 -23.45
C ALA A 342 -34.18 -12.23 -22.28
N THR A 343 -33.75 -13.43 -21.95
CA THR A 343 -32.69 -13.78 -21.03
C THR A 343 -31.62 -14.61 -21.73
N PHE A 344 -30.38 -14.50 -21.30
CA PHE A 344 -29.31 -15.31 -21.88
C PHE A 344 -29.43 -16.78 -21.46
N SER A 345 -29.31 -17.67 -22.42
CA SER A 345 -29.07 -19.10 -22.22
C SER A 345 -28.22 -19.65 -23.37
N THR A 346 -27.58 -20.79 -23.15
CA THR A 346 -26.81 -21.47 -24.20
C THR A 346 -27.71 -21.95 -25.37
N GLU A 347 -28.97 -22.21 -25.12
CA GLU A 347 -29.96 -22.62 -26.12
C GLU A 347 -30.39 -21.46 -27.04
N THR A 348 -30.43 -20.24 -26.48
CA THR A 348 -30.80 -19.02 -27.21
C THR A 348 -29.58 -18.30 -27.84
N PHE A 349 -28.37 -18.73 -27.51
CA PHE A 349 -27.13 -18.14 -28.03
C PHE A 349 -27.04 -18.27 -29.57
N VAL A 350 -26.74 -17.18 -30.23
CA VAL A 350 -26.61 -17.10 -31.69
C VAL A 350 -25.16 -16.98 -32.12
N GLY A 351 -24.41 -16.13 -31.43
CA GLY A 351 -22.98 -15.86 -31.74
C GLY A 351 -22.36 -14.79 -30.90
N SER A 352 -21.04 -14.68 -30.96
CA SER A 352 -20.26 -13.61 -30.30
C SER A 352 -20.07 -12.46 -31.29
N LEU A 353 -20.46 -11.26 -30.90
CA LEU A 353 -20.33 -10.04 -31.72
C LEU A 353 -18.98 -9.40 -31.53
N LEU A 354 -18.52 -9.33 -30.28
CA LEU A 354 -17.30 -8.67 -29.90
C LEU A 354 -16.69 -9.37 -28.67
N SER A 355 -15.38 -9.55 -28.65
CA SER A 355 -14.66 -9.95 -27.44
C SER A 355 -13.50 -8.97 -27.17
N MET A 356 -13.23 -8.75 -25.89
CA MET A 356 -12.20 -7.82 -25.43
C MET A 356 -11.48 -8.40 -24.22
N ASP A 357 -10.17 -8.51 -24.33
CA ASP A 357 -9.27 -8.95 -23.28
C ASP A 357 -8.69 -7.75 -22.54
N GLU A 358 -8.53 -7.87 -21.23
CA GLU A 358 -7.96 -6.87 -20.33
C GLU A 358 -8.59 -5.46 -20.50
N PRO A 359 -9.93 -5.35 -20.39
CA PRO A 359 -10.63 -4.09 -20.64
C PRO A 359 -10.28 -3.04 -19.57
N PHE A 360 -10.14 -1.79 -19.99
CA PHE A 360 -10.03 -0.65 -19.11
C PHE A 360 -10.66 0.59 -19.70
N LEU A 361 -11.08 1.51 -18.84
CA LEU A 361 -11.54 2.83 -19.24
C LEU A 361 -10.37 3.80 -19.20
N ARG A 362 -10.19 4.57 -20.26
CA ARG A 362 -9.22 5.66 -20.37
C ARG A 362 -9.96 6.95 -20.69
N GLU A 363 -9.77 7.99 -19.88
CA GLU A 363 -10.35 9.29 -20.14
C GLU A 363 -9.79 9.91 -21.42
N VAL A 364 -10.66 10.54 -22.19
CA VAL A 364 -10.30 11.36 -23.36
C VAL A 364 -10.04 12.81 -22.89
N VAL A 365 -8.77 13.15 -22.73
CA VAL A 365 -8.35 14.47 -22.26
C VAL A 365 -8.02 15.35 -23.46
N THR A 366 -8.70 16.50 -23.57
CA THR A 366 -8.38 17.50 -24.60
C THR A 366 -7.06 18.20 -24.27
N ALA A 367 -6.40 18.78 -25.29
CA ALA A 367 -5.15 19.54 -25.11
C ALA A 367 -5.28 20.68 -24.08
N ALA A 368 -6.45 21.30 -23.97
CA ALA A 368 -6.74 22.35 -22.99
C ALA A 368 -6.78 21.82 -21.54
N THR A 369 -7.22 20.59 -21.32
CA THR A 369 -7.26 19.96 -20.00
C THR A 369 -5.86 19.54 -19.54
N ARG A 370 -5.00 19.05 -20.46
CA ARG A 370 -3.59 18.71 -20.19
C ARG A 370 -2.75 19.89 -19.69
N ALA A 371 -3.10 21.11 -20.09
CA ALA A 371 -2.40 22.32 -19.65
C ALA A 371 -2.71 22.71 -18.20
N LYS A 372 -3.90 22.33 -17.67
CA LYS A 372 -4.33 22.62 -16.28
C LYS A 372 -3.81 21.61 -15.23
N THR A 373 -3.37 20.44 -15.64
CA THR A 373 -2.89 19.37 -14.74
C THR A 373 -1.37 19.35 -14.56
N ARG A 374 -0.64 20.28 -15.17
CA ARG A 374 0.84 20.39 -15.08
C ARG A 374 1.33 21.33 -13.97
N PHE A 375 0.52 21.63 -12.95
CA PHE A 375 0.93 22.43 -11.80
C PHE A 375 0.92 21.63 -10.51
#